data_e252d6ecddb7a441b8bada91a47ab4a2
#
_entry.id   e252d6ecddb7a441b8bada91a47ab4a2
#
_cell.length_a   1.000
_cell.length_b   1.000
_cell.length_c   1.000
_cell.angle_alpha   90.00
_cell.angle_beta   90.00
_cell.angle_gamma   90.00
#
_symmetry.space_group_name_H-M   'P 1'
#
loop_
_entity.id
_entity.type
_entity.pdbx_description
1 polymer ?
#
loop_
_entity_poly.entity_id
_entity_poly.type
_entity_poly.pdbx_seq_one_letter_code
_entity_poly.pdbx_strand_id
1 'polypeptide(L)'
;MVESVLIISDQSPIGRNYAIEAIRIGSGFTALGEYIDCKVVFMGDAIYLFNKHSKPESVGLDPFTEVLEMADLSDLEVYLIESALTDVGVSRDDLIEYENLKIINYDDLVELIANADTCFRF
;
A
#
# COMPACT_ATOMS: atom_id res chain seq x y z
N MET A 1 -21.85 10.07 -7.29
CA MET A 1 -21.02 10.32 -6.10
C MET A 1 -19.94 9.24 -6.01
N VAL A 2 -18.72 9.63 -5.69
CA VAL A 2 -17.64 8.66 -5.49
C VAL A 2 -17.81 7.99 -4.13
N GLU A 3 -17.92 6.66 -4.12
CA GLU A 3 -18.08 5.86 -2.91
C GLU A 3 -16.91 4.88 -2.69
N SER A 4 -16.18 4.55 -3.75
CA SER A 4 -15.02 3.67 -3.66
C SER A 4 -13.82 4.26 -4.38
N VAL A 5 -12.67 4.22 -3.72
CA VAL A 5 -11.41 4.75 -4.22
C VAL A 5 -10.37 3.64 -4.18
N LEU A 6 -9.70 3.44 -5.31
CA LEU A 6 -8.55 2.55 -5.38
C LEU A 6 -7.29 3.36 -5.66
N ILE A 7 -6.28 3.16 -4.84
CA ILE A 7 -4.97 3.78 -5.03
C ILE A 7 -3.99 2.68 -5.41
N ILE A 8 -3.23 2.90 -6.48
CA ILE A 8 -2.19 1.97 -6.93
C ILE A 8 -0.84 2.68 -6.81
N SER A 9 0.11 2.06 -6.12
CA SER A 9 1.45 2.60 -5.95
C SER A 9 2.49 1.56 -6.39
N ASP A 10 3.40 1.96 -7.26
CA ASP A 10 4.41 1.06 -7.84
C ASP A 10 5.85 1.58 -7.75
N GLN A 11 6.08 2.69 -7.05
CA GLN A 11 7.40 3.29 -6.92
C GLN A 11 8.04 2.93 -5.58
N SER A 12 9.36 2.76 -5.58
CA SER A 12 10.12 2.49 -4.36
C SER A 12 9.92 3.59 -3.32
N PRO A 13 9.79 3.25 -2.02
CA PRO A 13 9.78 4.25 -0.95
C PRO A 13 11.16 4.87 -0.72
N ILE A 14 12.22 4.30 -1.31
CA ILE A 14 13.57 4.84 -1.24
C ILE A 14 13.80 5.72 -2.47
N GLY A 15 14.05 7.00 -2.24
CA GLY A 15 14.28 7.98 -3.31
C GLY A 15 13.01 8.57 -3.92
N ARG A 16 11.85 8.06 -3.55
CA ARG A 16 10.54 8.54 -3.99
C ARG A 16 9.57 8.52 -2.81
N ASN A 17 8.64 9.46 -2.78
CA ASN A 17 7.69 9.58 -1.68
C ASN A 17 6.29 9.05 -2.02
N TYR A 18 6.10 8.48 -3.20
CA TYR A 18 4.77 8.11 -3.69
C TYR A 18 4.12 7.00 -2.86
N ALA A 19 4.87 5.98 -2.45
CA ALA A 19 4.32 4.89 -1.64
C ALA A 19 3.85 5.40 -0.27
N ILE A 20 4.61 6.29 0.34
CA ILE A 20 4.27 6.91 1.63
C ILE A 20 3.04 7.80 1.47
N GLU A 21 2.98 8.60 0.42
CA GLU A 21 1.82 9.45 0.13
C GLU A 21 0.56 8.62 -0.18
N ALA A 22 0.71 7.48 -0.83
CA ALA A 22 -0.41 6.57 -1.06
C ALA A 22 -1.06 6.14 0.25
N ILE A 23 -0.26 5.83 1.28
CA ILE A 23 -0.77 5.48 2.59
C ILE A 23 -1.42 6.68 3.27
N ARG A 24 -0.79 7.86 3.22
CA ARG A 24 -1.35 9.07 3.82
C ARG A 24 -2.71 9.43 3.21
N ILE A 25 -2.80 9.42 1.89
CA ILE A 25 -4.02 9.74 1.17
C ILE A 25 -5.08 8.66 1.43
N GLY A 26 -4.68 7.38 1.38
CA GLY A 26 -5.57 6.26 1.67
C GLY A 26 -6.14 6.32 3.09
N SER A 27 -5.29 6.62 4.07
CA SER A 27 -5.71 6.78 5.46
C SER A 27 -6.67 7.96 5.60
N GLY A 28 -6.44 9.05 4.87
CA GLY A 28 -7.33 10.21 4.86
C GLY A 28 -8.72 9.85 4.33
N PHE A 29 -8.80 9.10 3.23
CA PHE A 29 -10.09 8.63 2.71
C PHE A 29 -10.78 7.67 3.69
N THR A 30 -10.03 6.76 4.28
CA THR A 30 -10.59 5.79 5.24
C THR A 30 -11.14 6.49 6.48
N ALA A 31 -10.55 7.61 6.88
CA ALA A 31 -11.02 8.42 8.00
C ALA A 31 -12.42 9.03 7.76
N LEU A 32 -12.90 9.07 6.50
CA LEU A 32 -14.26 9.48 6.19
C LEU A 32 -15.29 8.40 6.54
N GLY A 33 -14.83 7.25 7.01
CA GLY A 33 -15.66 6.19 7.54
C GLY A 33 -16.50 5.49 6.47
N GLU A 34 -17.80 5.36 6.74
CA GLU A 34 -18.72 4.62 5.88
C GLU A 34 -19.03 5.30 4.53
N TYR A 35 -18.61 6.55 4.36
CA TYR A 35 -18.91 7.31 3.14
C TYR A 35 -18.01 6.92 1.96
N ILE A 36 -16.78 6.49 2.24
CA ILE A 36 -15.83 6.13 1.20
C ILE A 36 -15.09 4.85 1.59
N ASP A 37 -15.16 3.86 0.69
CA ASP A 37 -14.37 2.64 0.79
C ASP A 37 -13.05 2.88 0.02
N CYS A 38 -11.93 2.87 0.72
CA CYS A 38 -10.62 3.08 0.12
C CYS A 38 -9.74 1.85 0.30
N LYS A 39 -9.14 1.43 -0.80
CA LYS A 39 -8.16 0.34 -0.83
C LYS A 39 -6.89 0.82 -1.51
N VAL A 40 -5.75 0.33 -1.05
CA VAL A 40 -4.45 0.68 -1.64
C VAL A 40 -3.75 -0.61 -2.08
N VAL A 41 -3.30 -0.64 -3.33
CA VAL A 41 -2.55 -1.76 -3.89
C VAL A 41 -1.12 -1.33 -4.12
N PHE A 42 -0.18 -2.09 -3.59
CA PHE A 42 1.25 -1.89 -3.80
C PHE A 42 1.79 -2.98 -4.71
N MET A 43 2.56 -2.56 -5.70
CA MET A 43 3.19 -3.45 -6.67
C MET A 43 4.57 -2.91 -7.04
N GLY A 44 5.32 -3.63 -7.88
CA GLY A 44 6.66 -3.20 -8.25
C GLY A 44 7.52 -2.95 -7.01
N ASP A 45 8.35 -1.92 -7.07
CA ASP A 45 9.28 -1.60 -5.98
C ASP A 45 8.61 -1.00 -4.75
N ALA A 46 7.32 -0.65 -4.82
CA ALA A 46 6.59 -0.18 -3.64
C ALA A 46 6.46 -1.26 -2.55
N ILE A 47 6.63 -2.52 -2.91
CA ILE A 47 6.63 -3.65 -1.97
C ILE A 47 7.67 -3.48 -0.86
N TYR A 48 8.80 -2.81 -1.16
CA TYR A 48 9.85 -2.60 -0.16
C TYR A 48 9.38 -1.83 1.09
N LEU A 49 8.30 -1.06 0.98
CA LEU A 49 7.71 -0.38 2.13
C LEU A 49 7.28 -1.36 3.23
N PHE A 50 6.88 -2.57 2.82
CA PHE A 50 6.34 -3.60 3.72
C PHE A 50 7.37 -4.67 4.11
N ASN A 51 8.61 -4.55 3.63
CA ASN A 51 9.68 -5.45 4.02
C ASN A 51 10.17 -5.07 5.41
N LYS A 52 10.03 -5.97 6.38
CA LYS A 52 10.44 -5.72 7.77
C LYS A 52 11.95 -5.48 7.93
N HIS A 53 12.75 -5.84 6.93
CA HIS A 53 14.20 -5.64 6.93
C HIS A 53 14.62 -4.31 6.31
N SER A 54 13.69 -3.51 5.81
CA SER A 54 14.00 -2.18 5.24
C SER A 54 14.55 -1.25 6.31
N LYS A 55 15.63 -0.56 5.97
CA LYS A 55 16.31 0.39 6.87
C LYS A 55 16.50 1.74 6.16
N PRO A 56 15.43 2.52 6.02
CA PRO A 56 15.52 3.81 5.32
C PRO A 56 16.48 4.78 6.00
N GLU A 57 16.70 4.66 7.31
CA GLU A 57 17.65 5.47 8.06
C GLU A 57 19.08 5.35 7.53
N SER A 58 19.42 4.20 6.94
CA SER A 58 20.76 3.95 6.37
C SER A 58 21.10 4.88 5.21
N VAL A 59 20.08 5.47 4.57
CA VAL A 59 20.24 6.43 3.48
C VAL A 59 19.70 7.81 3.84
N GLY A 60 19.54 8.08 5.13
CA GLY A 60 19.15 9.41 5.63
C GLY A 60 17.66 9.71 5.54
N LEU A 61 16.81 8.68 5.36
CA LEU A 61 15.38 8.85 5.33
C LEU A 61 14.76 8.51 6.69
N ASP A 62 13.54 9.01 6.92
CA ASP A 62 12.80 8.69 8.13
C ASP A 62 12.35 7.23 8.11
N PRO A 63 12.24 6.59 9.30
CA PRO A 63 11.67 5.24 9.40
C PRO A 63 10.27 5.17 8.82
N PHE A 64 9.91 3.99 8.27
CA PHE A 64 8.55 3.78 7.72
C PHE A 64 7.51 3.49 8.82
N THR A 65 7.94 3.27 10.05
CA THR A 65 7.05 2.89 11.16
C THR A 65 5.92 3.87 11.38
N GLU A 66 6.20 5.17 11.28
CA GLU A 66 5.21 6.22 11.53
C GLU A 66 4.05 6.15 10.52
N VAL A 67 4.35 6.03 9.24
CA VAL A 67 3.32 5.96 8.21
C VAL A 67 2.56 4.63 8.27
N LEU A 68 3.24 3.54 8.62
CA LEU A 68 2.60 2.23 8.78
C LEU A 68 1.69 2.18 10.00
N GLU A 69 2.06 2.86 11.09
CA GLU A 69 1.18 3.04 12.25
C GLU A 69 -0.06 3.84 11.90
N MET A 70 0.08 4.87 11.08
CA MET A 70 -1.07 5.65 10.58
C MET A 70 -2.05 4.76 9.81
N ALA A 71 -1.54 3.90 8.95
CA ALA A 71 -2.36 2.96 8.20
C ALA A 71 -3.11 1.99 9.13
N ASP A 72 -2.40 1.47 10.13
CA ASP A 72 -2.98 0.55 11.11
C ASP A 72 -4.09 1.21 11.94
N LEU A 73 -3.84 2.42 12.43
CA LEU A 73 -4.83 3.17 13.21
C LEU A 73 -6.08 3.53 12.38
N SER A 74 -5.93 3.66 11.07
CA SER A 74 -7.03 3.98 10.16
C SER A 74 -7.76 2.74 9.64
N ASP A 75 -7.27 1.54 9.96
CA ASP A 75 -7.76 0.27 9.40
C ASP A 75 -7.72 0.25 7.87
N LEU A 76 -6.71 0.87 7.28
CA LEU A 76 -6.56 0.93 5.83
C LEU A 76 -6.35 -0.46 5.24
N GLU A 77 -7.15 -0.83 4.26
CA GLU A 77 -7.00 -2.09 3.53
C GLU A 77 -5.84 -1.98 2.54
N VAL A 78 -4.83 -2.82 2.73
CA VAL A 78 -3.62 -2.85 1.92
C VAL A 78 -3.52 -4.18 1.19
N TYR A 79 -3.24 -4.11 -0.11
CA TYR A 79 -3.06 -5.27 -0.97
C TYR A 79 -1.68 -5.25 -1.60
N LEU A 80 -1.02 -6.41 -1.62
CA LEU A 80 0.27 -6.58 -2.29
C LEU A 80 0.08 -7.57 -3.44
N ILE A 81 0.67 -7.27 -4.59
CA ILE A 81 0.64 -8.18 -5.75
C ILE A 81 1.66 -9.30 -5.54
N GLU A 82 1.20 -10.54 -5.59
CA GLU A 82 2.03 -11.73 -5.32
C GLU A 82 3.26 -11.82 -6.22
N SER A 83 3.08 -11.61 -7.52
CA SER A 83 4.21 -11.67 -8.46
C SER A 83 5.24 -10.58 -8.21
N ALA A 84 4.81 -9.42 -7.69
CA ALA A 84 5.73 -8.34 -7.33
C ALA A 84 6.64 -8.73 -6.17
N LEU A 85 6.17 -9.52 -5.22
CA LEU A 85 7.00 -10.05 -4.14
C LEU A 85 8.15 -10.88 -4.72
N THR A 86 7.84 -11.77 -5.64
CA THR A 86 8.84 -12.61 -6.31
C THR A 86 9.83 -11.75 -7.09
N ASP A 87 9.36 -10.76 -7.83
CA ASP A 87 10.18 -9.90 -8.67
C ASP A 87 11.20 -9.10 -7.86
N VAL A 88 10.85 -8.67 -6.66
CA VAL A 88 11.76 -7.91 -5.79
C VAL A 88 12.49 -8.79 -4.77
N GLY A 89 12.28 -10.10 -4.81
CA GLY A 89 12.97 -11.04 -3.95
C GLY A 89 12.53 -11.00 -2.48
N VAL A 90 11.29 -10.61 -2.23
CA VAL A 90 10.71 -10.57 -0.88
C VAL A 90 9.78 -11.76 -0.69
N SER A 91 10.00 -12.54 0.36
CA SER A 91 9.09 -13.63 0.71
C SER A 91 8.01 -13.14 1.67
N ARG A 92 6.97 -13.94 1.85
CA ARG A 92 5.90 -13.61 2.81
C ARG A 92 6.43 -13.46 4.24
N ASP A 93 7.46 -14.22 4.60
CA ASP A 93 8.09 -14.18 5.92
C ASP A 93 8.87 -12.88 6.14
N ASP A 94 9.23 -12.17 5.08
CA ASP A 94 9.95 -10.89 5.14
C ASP A 94 9.01 -9.70 5.34
N LEU A 95 7.71 -9.91 5.26
CA LEU A 95 6.73 -8.83 5.39
C LEU A 95 6.47 -8.48 6.85
N ILE A 96 6.18 -7.19 7.08
CA ILE A 96 5.72 -6.72 8.40
C ILE A 96 4.40 -7.39 8.77
N GLU A 97 4.12 -7.45 10.07
CA GLU A 97 2.82 -7.87 10.55
C GLU A 97 1.85 -6.69 10.43
N TYR A 98 0.80 -6.86 9.62
CA TYR A 98 -0.23 -5.87 9.41
C TYR A 98 -1.56 -6.60 9.17
N GLU A 99 -2.54 -6.39 10.07
CA GLU A 99 -3.79 -7.14 10.06
C GLU A 99 -4.59 -7.02 8.76
N ASN A 100 -4.65 -5.81 8.20
CA ASN A 100 -5.44 -5.53 7.00
C ASN A 100 -4.63 -5.65 5.71
N LEU A 101 -3.55 -6.44 5.72
CA LEU A 101 -2.72 -6.70 4.55
C LEU A 101 -3.11 -8.03 3.92
N LYS A 102 -3.37 -8.01 2.61
CA LYS A 102 -3.69 -9.21 1.82
C LYS A 102 -2.79 -9.28 0.61
N ILE A 103 -2.44 -10.49 0.22
CA ILE A 103 -1.67 -10.74 -0.99
C ILE A 103 -2.64 -11.24 -2.05
N ILE A 104 -2.64 -10.60 -3.22
CA ILE A 104 -3.57 -10.86 -4.31
C ILE A 104 -2.82 -11.08 -5.62
N ASN A 105 -3.50 -11.64 -6.61
CA ASN A 105 -2.98 -11.79 -7.96
C ASN A 105 -3.48 -10.65 -8.88
N TYR A 106 -3.02 -10.64 -10.13
CA TYR A 106 -3.44 -9.61 -11.08
C TYR A 106 -4.91 -9.71 -11.46
N ASP A 107 -5.50 -10.89 -11.46
CA ASP A 107 -6.93 -11.03 -11.74
C ASP A 107 -7.77 -10.34 -10.66
N ASP A 108 -7.34 -10.47 -9.40
CA ASP A 108 -8.00 -9.76 -8.28
C ASP A 108 -7.85 -8.26 -8.43
N LEU A 109 -6.69 -7.78 -8.88
CA LEU A 109 -6.45 -6.35 -9.13
C LEU A 109 -7.39 -5.82 -10.20
N VAL A 110 -7.57 -6.58 -11.28
CA VAL A 110 -8.51 -6.20 -12.36
C VAL A 110 -9.93 -6.02 -11.82
N GLU A 111 -10.37 -6.91 -10.94
CA GLU A 111 -11.68 -6.80 -10.30
C GLU A 111 -11.75 -5.55 -9.40
N LEU A 112 -10.71 -5.26 -8.64
CA LEU A 112 -10.67 -4.06 -7.80
C LEU A 112 -10.77 -2.80 -8.64
N ILE A 113 -10.07 -2.75 -9.77
CA ILE A 113 -10.12 -1.59 -10.70
C ILE A 113 -11.53 -1.46 -11.28
N ALA A 114 -12.12 -2.56 -11.72
CA ALA A 114 -13.44 -2.56 -12.33
C ALA A 114 -14.55 -2.11 -11.36
N ASN A 115 -14.38 -2.41 -10.08
CA ASN A 115 -15.39 -2.09 -9.05
C ASN A 115 -15.17 -0.74 -8.38
N ALA A 116 -14.04 -0.09 -8.61
CA ALA A 116 -13.76 1.22 -8.02
C ALA A 116 -14.44 2.34 -8.81
N ASP A 117 -15.00 3.31 -8.12
CA ASP A 117 -15.58 4.50 -8.75
C ASP A 117 -14.48 5.40 -9.31
N THR A 118 -13.35 5.46 -8.64
CA THR A 118 -12.19 6.20 -9.11
C THR A 118 -10.90 5.49 -8.72
N CYS A 119 -9.87 5.66 -9.53
CA CYS A 119 -8.58 5.02 -9.35
C CYS A 119 -7.47 6.05 -9.54
N PHE A 120 -6.55 6.09 -8.57
CA PHE A 120 -5.36 6.95 -8.64
C PHE A 120 -4.12 6.06 -8.69
N ARG A 121 -3.11 6.53 -9.40
CA ARG A 121 -1.80 5.89 -9.43
C ARG A 121 -0.73 6.87 -8.93
N PHE A 122 0.11 6.36 -8.03
CA PHE A 122 1.26 7.10 -7.50
C PHE A 122 2.57 6.42 -7.86
#